data_f75b8c92a222162dcc5542f372aab9b0
#
_entry.id   f75b8c92a222162dcc5542f372aab9b0
#
_cell.length_a   1.000
_cell.length_b   1.000
_cell.length_c   1.000
_cell.angle_alpha   90.00
_cell.angle_beta   90.00
_cell.angle_gamma   90.00
#
_symmetry.space_group_name_H-M   'P 1'
#
loop_
_entity.id
_entity.type
_entity.pdbx_description
1 polymer ?
#
loop_
_entity_poly.entity_id
_entity_poly.type
_entity_poly.pdbx_seq_one_letter_code
_entity_poly.pdbx_strand_id
1 'polypeptide(L)'
;AKRMVDQAIEVFGGLDVVVNNAGILRDRYLVNMTEDEFDAVVNVHLKGHFAPTRHAAAYWRDEHKAGRAAPRNLVHTSSTSGLFANPGQTNYGAAKSGIATMSQIAAKELGRYGVVSNCIAPGARTRLTLATPGLEDIMTPPDAGFDNWDPANVAPLVAYLSTPDCPFSGETFYIKGGVVKRGTSWE
;
A
#
# COMPACT_ATOMS: atom_id res chain seq x y z
N ALA A 1 12.60 4.97 8.85
CA ALA A 1 11.26 4.65 9.36
C ALA A 1 11.07 5.15 10.79
N LYS A 2 11.90 4.72 11.77
CA LYS A 2 11.71 5.12 13.18
C LYS A 2 11.64 6.65 13.34
N ARG A 3 12.62 7.38 12.80
CA ARG A 3 12.66 8.85 12.88
C ARG A 3 11.40 9.54 12.33
N MET A 4 10.77 8.99 11.29
CA MET A 4 9.51 9.55 10.74
C MET A 4 8.36 9.39 11.72
N VAL A 5 8.24 8.23 12.36
CA VAL A 5 7.22 7.96 13.37
C VAL A 5 7.45 8.81 14.61
N ASP A 6 8.69 8.86 15.11
CA ASP A 6 9.06 9.69 16.26
C ASP A 6 8.74 11.17 16.00
N GLN A 7 9.10 11.69 14.83
CA GLN A 7 8.85 13.08 14.45
C GLN A 7 7.34 13.39 14.38
N ALA A 8 6.53 12.48 13.84
CA ALA A 8 5.08 12.68 13.81
C ALA A 8 4.50 12.77 15.23
N ILE A 9 4.92 11.89 16.13
CA ILE A 9 4.50 11.90 17.53
C ILE A 9 4.97 13.17 18.25
N GLU A 10 6.22 13.57 18.04
CA GLU A 10 6.81 14.76 18.69
C GLU A 10 6.16 16.06 18.23
N VAL A 11 5.91 16.21 16.93
CA VAL A 11 5.40 17.47 16.35
C VAL A 11 3.89 17.60 16.51
N PHE A 12 3.14 16.49 16.33
CA PHE A 12 1.67 16.50 16.30
C PHE A 12 1.02 15.90 17.56
N GLY A 13 1.80 15.39 18.51
CA GLY A 13 1.29 14.79 19.73
C GLY A 13 0.79 13.36 19.58
N GLY A 14 0.84 12.78 18.38
CA GLY A 14 0.37 11.41 18.13
C GLY A 14 0.49 10.99 16.67
N LEU A 15 0.09 9.75 16.40
CA LEU A 15 0.06 9.17 15.07
C LEU A 15 -1.15 8.23 14.98
N ASP A 16 -2.08 8.52 14.09
CA ASP A 16 -3.33 7.76 13.95
C ASP A 16 -3.37 6.92 12.68
N VAL A 17 -2.73 7.39 11.61
CA VAL A 17 -2.78 6.74 10.30
C VAL A 17 -1.37 6.62 9.72
N VAL A 18 -1.07 5.46 9.15
CA VAL A 18 0.12 5.27 8.31
C VAL A 18 -0.30 4.78 6.93
N VAL A 19 0.01 5.56 5.91
CA VAL A 19 -0.16 5.19 4.51
C VAL A 19 1.21 4.84 3.92
N ASN A 20 1.42 3.57 3.64
CA ASN A 20 2.64 3.06 3.01
C ASN A 20 2.45 3.00 1.49
N ASN A 21 3.12 3.90 0.75
CA ASN A 21 2.94 4.03 -0.70
C ASN A 21 4.25 4.14 -1.49
N ALA A 22 5.39 4.35 -0.86
CA ALA A 22 6.67 4.49 -1.56
C ALA A 22 7.00 3.26 -2.43
N GLY A 23 7.53 3.52 -3.62
CA GLY A 23 7.82 2.43 -4.55
C GLY A 23 8.74 2.84 -5.70
N ILE A 24 9.37 1.84 -6.32
CA ILE A 24 10.20 1.94 -7.52
C ILE A 24 9.92 0.77 -8.45
N LEU A 25 10.34 0.86 -9.71
CA LEU A 25 10.37 -0.24 -10.66
C LEU A 25 11.80 -0.57 -11.08
N ARG A 26 12.07 -1.86 -11.26
CA ARG A 26 13.25 -2.42 -11.93
C ARG A 26 12.78 -3.63 -12.71
N ASP A 27 11.94 -3.36 -13.74
CA ASP A 27 11.28 -4.39 -14.52
C ASP A 27 12.29 -5.08 -15.43
N ARG A 28 12.30 -6.40 -15.39
CA ARG A 28 13.13 -7.25 -16.23
C ARG A 28 12.58 -8.68 -16.24
N TYR A 29 12.63 -9.34 -17.39
CA TYR A 29 12.28 -10.76 -17.43
C TYR A 29 13.17 -11.57 -16.49
N LEU A 30 12.58 -12.57 -15.82
CA LEU A 30 13.20 -13.34 -14.75
C LEU A 30 14.62 -13.86 -15.09
N VAL A 31 14.81 -14.39 -16.31
CA VAL A 31 16.09 -14.93 -16.76
C VAL A 31 17.23 -13.88 -16.82
N ASN A 32 16.89 -12.60 -16.91
CA ASN A 32 17.84 -11.50 -17.03
C ASN A 32 17.85 -10.57 -15.80
N MET A 33 16.98 -10.81 -14.80
CA MET A 33 16.90 -10.00 -13.60
C MET A 33 18.11 -10.26 -12.71
N THR A 34 18.79 -9.21 -12.28
CA THR A 34 19.89 -9.31 -11.33
C THR A 34 19.40 -9.35 -9.89
N GLU A 35 20.22 -9.90 -8.98
CA GLU A 35 19.93 -9.87 -7.54
C GLU A 35 19.81 -8.43 -7.02
N ASP A 36 20.65 -7.50 -7.49
CA ASP A 36 20.57 -6.08 -7.12
C ASP A 36 19.24 -5.42 -7.54
N GLU A 37 18.72 -5.75 -8.73
CA GLU A 37 17.41 -5.28 -9.18
C GLU A 37 16.28 -5.86 -8.33
N PHE A 38 16.39 -7.12 -7.93
CA PHE A 38 15.45 -7.79 -7.03
C PHE A 38 15.49 -7.14 -5.65
N ASP A 39 16.66 -7.02 -5.05
CA ASP A 39 16.87 -6.49 -3.70
C ASP A 39 16.44 -5.03 -3.59
N ALA A 40 16.76 -4.19 -4.58
CA ALA A 40 16.37 -2.80 -4.59
C ALA A 40 14.83 -2.64 -4.50
N VAL A 41 14.08 -3.44 -5.27
CA VAL A 41 12.62 -3.41 -5.28
C VAL A 41 12.05 -3.95 -3.97
N VAL A 42 12.53 -5.11 -3.49
CA VAL A 42 12.07 -5.70 -2.22
C VAL A 42 12.37 -4.77 -1.04
N ASN A 43 13.55 -4.15 -1.00
CA ASN A 43 13.92 -3.21 0.06
C ASN A 43 13.00 -1.98 0.09
N VAL A 44 12.71 -1.36 -1.07
CA VAL A 44 11.86 -0.17 -1.11
C VAL A 44 10.40 -0.52 -0.85
N HIS A 45 9.89 -1.60 -1.42
CA HIS A 45 8.50 -1.98 -1.29
C HIS A 45 8.22 -2.75 0.01
N LEU A 46 8.67 -4.00 0.10
CA LEU A 46 8.26 -4.88 1.20
C LEU A 46 8.85 -4.41 2.53
N LYS A 47 10.17 -4.22 2.59
CA LYS A 47 10.82 -3.72 3.80
C LYS A 47 10.45 -2.27 4.11
N GLY A 48 10.25 -1.44 3.07
CA GLY A 48 9.81 -0.05 3.21
C GLY A 48 8.39 0.09 3.75
N HIS A 49 7.50 -0.88 3.52
CA HIS A 49 6.18 -0.95 4.16
C HIS A 49 6.27 -1.54 5.58
N PHE A 50 7.08 -2.57 5.77
CA PHE A 50 7.28 -3.21 7.07
C PHE A 50 7.83 -2.23 8.12
N ALA A 51 8.85 -1.47 7.79
CA ALA A 51 9.59 -0.70 8.80
C ALA A 51 8.75 0.43 9.46
N PRO A 52 7.99 1.29 8.72
CA PRO A 52 7.08 2.24 9.35
C PRO A 52 5.96 1.54 10.14
N THR A 53 5.38 0.49 9.57
CA THR A 53 4.32 -0.30 10.23
C THR A 53 4.77 -0.84 11.56
N ARG A 54 5.95 -1.45 11.63
CA ARG A 54 6.51 -2.02 12.87
C ARG A 54 6.69 -0.94 13.95
N HIS A 55 7.16 0.25 13.59
CA HIS A 55 7.37 1.33 14.58
C HIS A 55 6.05 1.95 15.03
N ALA A 56 5.11 2.19 14.12
CA ALA A 56 3.77 2.65 14.46
C ALA A 56 3.01 1.64 15.34
N ALA A 57 3.06 0.36 14.99
CA ALA A 57 2.44 -0.71 15.77
C ALA A 57 2.98 -0.79 17.19
N ALA A 58 4.30 -0.59 17.39
CA ALA A 58 4.89 -0.55 18.72
C ALA A 58 4.34 0.63 19.54
N TYR A 59 4.27 1.83 18.94
CA TYR A 59 3.69 3.00 19.57
C TYR A 59 2.22 2.78 19.93
N TRP A 60 1.39 2.31 19.01
CA TRP A 60 -0.04 2.08 19.25
C TRP A 60 -0.31 1.02 20.32
N ARG A 61 0.49 -0.05 20.34
CA ARG A 61 0.44 -1.04 21.44
C ARG A 61 0.72 -0.39 22.80
N ASP A 62 1.74 0.48 22.87
CA ASP A 62 2.13 1.10 24.13
C ASP A 62 1.11 2.15 24.57
N GLU A 63 0.49 2.88 23.64
CA GLU A 63 -0.65 3.77 23.89
C GLU A 63 -1.87 2.99 24.43
N HIS A 64 -2.18 1.86 23.80
CA HIS A 64 -3.27 0.99 24.26
C HIS A 64 -3.02 0.48 25.71
N LYS A 65 -1.80 0.01 26.01
CA LYS A 65 -1.42 -0.44 27.36
C LYS A 65 -1.48 0.68 28.40
N ALA A 66 -1.25 1.91 27.99
CA ALA A 66 -1.33 3.10 28.84
C ALA A 66 -2.77 3.64 29.01
N GLY A 67 -3.79 2.93 28.50
CA GLY A 67 -5.18 3.34 28.58
C GLY A 67 -5.59 4.45 27.59
N ARG A 68 -4.73 4.78 26.64
CA ARG A 68 -4.99 5.78 25.57
C ARG A 68 -5.31 5.11 24.25
N ALA A 69 -6.13 4.08 24.29
CA ALA A 69 -6.61 3.39 23.09
C ALA A 69 -7.44 4.35 22.22
N ALA A 70 -7.18 4.32 20.91
CA ALA A 70 -7.95 5.07 19.92
C ALA A 70 -7.95 4.27 18.59
N PRO A 71 -8.91 4.53 17.69
CA PRO A 71 -8.88 3.95 16.35
C PRO A 71 -7.58 4.31 15.61
N ARG A 72 -6.97 3.33 14.96
CA ARG A 72 -5.71 3.47 14.21
C ARG A 72 -5.81 2.74 12.89
N ASN A 73 -5.24 3.31 11.84
CA ASN A 73 -5.38 2.77 10.50
C ASN A 73 -4.03 2.58 9.80
N LEU A 74 -3.88 1.42 9.18
CA LEU A 74 -2.82 1.11 8.22
C LEU A 74 -3.43 1.00 6.83
N VAL A 75 -2.88 1.72 5.87
CA VAL A 75 -3.20 1.56 4.44
C VAL A 75 -1.92 1.22 3.69
N HIS A 76 -1.90 0.04 3.09
CA HIS A 76 -0.78 -0.47 2.32
C HIS A 76 -1.07 -0.41 0.83
N THR A 77 -0.04 -0.17 0.02
CA THR A 77 -0.17 -0.13 -1.45
C THR A 77 0.45 -1.38 -2.07
N SER A 78 -0.40 -2.31 -2.47
CA SER A 78 -0.06 -3.44 -3.32
C SER A 78 -0.15 -3.06 -4.81
N SER A 79 -0.45 -4.00 -5.68
CA SER A 79 -0.61 -3.81 -7.13
C SER A 79 -1.39 -5.00 -7.72
N THR A 80 -2.00 -4.78 -8.87
CA THR A 80 -2.52 -5.87 -9.70
C THR A 80 -1.43 -6.88 -10.07
N SER A 81 -0.18 -6.45 -10.23
CA SER A 81 0.96 -7.35 -10.45
C SER A 81 1.25 -8.26 -9.26
N GLY A 82 0.97 -7.81 -8.04
CA GLY A 82 1.06 -8.65 -6.85
C GLY A 82 -0.11 -9.61 -6.66
N LEU A 83 -1.28 -9.30 -7.24
CA LEU A 83 -2.49 -10.12 -7.12
C LEU A 83 -2.64 -11.12 -8.27
N PHE A 84 -2.24 -10.74 -9.50
CA PHE A 84 -2.53 -11.51 -10.71
C PHE A 84 -1.27 -11.82 -11.53
N ALA A 85 -0.08 -11.46 -11.03
CA ALA A 85 1.19 -11.54 -11.70
C ALA A 85 1.30 -10.66 -12.97
N ASN A 86 2.53 -10.29 -13.34
CA ASN A 86 2.81 -9.59 -14.58
C ASN A 86 4.20 -9.99 -15.08
N PRO A 87 4.34 -10.49 -16.32
CA PRO A 87 5.65 -10.82 -16.87
C PRO A 87 6.63 -9.64 -16.79
N GLY A 88 7.88 -9.93 -16.45
CA GLY A 88 8.92 -8.91 -16.26
C GLY A 88 8.95 -8.24 -14.87
N GLN A 89 8.05 -8.59 -13.98
CA GLN A 89 7.91 -7.99 -12.65
C GLN A 89 8.03 -9.00 -11.50
N THR A 90 8.95 -9.94 -11.60
CA THR A 90 9.14 -10.97 -10.56
C THR A 90 9.46 -10.35 -9.20
N ASN A 91 10.36 -9.38 -9.13
CA ASN A 91 10.71 -8.64 -7.92
C ASN A 91 9.51 -7.81 -7.40
N TYR A 92 8.89 -7.04 -8.28
CA TYR A 92 7.78 -6.16 -7.94
C TYR A 92 6.53 -6.95 -7.53
N GLY A 93 6.13 -7.94 -8.33
CA GLY A 93 4.99 -8.81 -8.05
C GLY A 93 5.15 -9.55 -6.73
N ALA A 94 6.33 -10.14 -6.46
CA ALA A 94 6.62 -10.80 -5.20
C ALA A 94 6.52 -9.84 -4.00
N ALA A 95 7.12 -8.63 -4.11
CA ALA A 95 7.05 -7.63 -3.05
C ALA A 95 5.61 -7.16 -2.80
N LYS A 96 4.83 -6.91 -3.86
CA LYS A 96 3.44 -6.42 -3.77
C LYS A 96 2.48 -7.48 -3.26
N SER A 97 2.70 -8.76 -3.59
CA SER A 97 1.98 -9.89 -2.99
C SER A 97 2.29 -10.01 -1.49
N GLY A 98 3.58 -9.93 -1.13
CA GLY A 98 4.01 -9.93 0.27
C GLY A 98 3.42 -8.78 1.08
N ILE A 99 3.23 -7.59 0.49
CA ILE A 99 2.57 -6.45 1.15
C ILE A 99 1.09 -6.75 1.44
N ALA A 100 0.35 -7.34 0.50
CA ALA A 100 -1.05 -7.72 0.73
C ALA A 100 -1.18 -8.72 1.89
N THR A 101 -0.33 -9.75 1.90
CA THR A 101 -0.27 -10.72 3.00
C THR A 101 0.13 -10.07 4.33
N MET A 102 1.13 -9.17 4.33
CA MET A 102 1.56 -8.44 5.52
C MET A 102 0.43 -7.58 6.09
N SER A 103 -0.39 -6.94 5.25
CA SER A 103 -1.57 -6.18 5.68
C SER A 103 -2.58 -7.07 6.41
N GLN A 104 -2.85 -8.28 5.89
CA GLN A 104 -3.74 -9.24 6.52
C GLN A 104 -3.22 -9.73 7.88
N ILE A 105 -1.91 -9.98 7.97
CA ILE A 105 -1.26 -10.36 9.23
C ILE A 105 -1.36 -9.21 10.24
N ALA A 106 -1.06 -7.98 9.82
CA ALA A 106 -1.17 -6.80 10.66
C ALA A 106 -2.59 -6.60 11.20
N ALA A 107 -3.63 -6.82 10.37
CA ALA A 107 -5.02 -6.77 10.80
C ALA A 107 -5.33 -7.76 11.93
N LYS A 108 -4.83 -9.00 11.80
CA LYS A 108 -5.04 -10.06 12.80
C LYS A 108 -4.26 -9.80 14.11
N GLU A 109 -3.02 -9.35 13.99
CA GLU A 109 -2.15 -9.15 15.17
C GLU A 109 -2.50 -7.88 15.96
N LEU A 110 -2.84 -6.79 15.23
CA LEU A 110 -3.00 -5.46 15.82
C LEU A 110 -4.45 -5.10 16.14
N GLY A 111 -5.44 -5.87 15.66
CA GLY A 111 -6.85 -5.63 15.93
C GLY A 111 -7.18 -5.49 17.42
N ARG A 112 -6.51 -6.27 18.28
CA ARG A 112 -6.64 -6.17 19.74
C ARG A 112 -6.18 -4.84 20.35
N TYR A 113 -5.47 -4.00 19.58
CA TYR A 113 -5.03 -2.66 19.97
C TYR A 113 -5.87 -1.55 19.31
N GLY A 114 -6.98 -1.91 18.62
CA GLY A 114 -7.83 -0.97 17.92
C GLY A 114 -7.28 -0.54 16.54
N VAL A 115 -6.33 -1.30 15.98
CA VAL A 115 -5.75 -1.01 14.65
C VAL A 115 -6.45 -1.82 13.58
N VAL A 116 -6.93 -1.16 12.53
CA VAL A 116 -7.35 -1.79 11.28
C VAL A 116 -6.25 -1.66 10.24
N SER A 117 -6.12 -2.66 9.37
CA SER A 117 -5.10 -2.69 8.31
C SER A 117 -5.73 -3.14 7.01
N ASN A 118 -5.63 -2.30 5.98
CA ASN A 118 -6.16 -2.60 4.67
C ASN A 118 -5.11 -2.36 3.58
N CYS A 119 -5.33 -2.95 2.42
CA CYS A 119 -4.44 -2.87 1.27
C CYS A 119 -5.18 -2.35 0.05
N ILE A 120 -4.54 -1.52 -0.76
CA ILE A 120 -5.06 -1.10 -2.06
C ILE A 120 -4.17 -1.63 -3.18
N ALA A 121 -4.77 -1.93 -4.34
CA ALA A 121 -4.09 -2.23 -5.60
C ALA A 121 -4.56 -1.21 -6.66
N PRO A 122 -3.93 -0.03 -6.73
CA PRO A 122 -4.39 1.05 -7.58
C PRO A 122 -4.00 0.87 -9.03
N GLY A 123 -4.91 1.25 -9.95
CA GLY A 123 -4.64 1.48 -11.36
C GLY A 123 -4.74 2.98 -11.67
N ALA A 124 -3.60 3.63 -11.91
CA ALA A 124 -3.54 5.07 -12.18
C ALA A 124 -2.36 5.42 -13.09
N ARG A 125 -2.51 6.48 -13.89
CA ARG A 125 -1.45 7.05 -14.71
C ARG A 125 -0.51 7.86 -13.82
N THR A 126 0.65 7.31 -13.54
CA THR A 126 1.70 7.95 -12.73
C THR A 126 3.03 7.87 -13.47
N ARG A 127 4.02 8.64 -13.02
CA ARG A 127 5.39 8.50 -13.55
C ARG A 127 5.91 7.05 -13.45
N LEU A 128 5.48 6.33 -12.42
CA LEU A 128 5.87 4.94 -12.23
C LEU A 128 5.26 4.03 -13.29
N THR A 129 3.95 4.14 -13.53
CA THR A 129 3.23 3.31 -14.51
C THR A 129 3.61 3.62 -15.94
N LEU A 130 3.86 4.90 -16.26
CA LEU A 130 4.31 5.33 -17.60
C LEU A 130 5.76 4.91 -17.92
N ALA A 131 6.54 4.50 -16.93
CA ALA A 131 7.85 3.90 -17.18
C ALA A 131 7.77 2.44 -17.71
N THR A 132 6.60 1.82 -17.70
CA THR A 132 6.37 0.48 -18.24
C THR A 132 6.01 0.58 -19.74
N PRO A 133 6.79 -0.01 -20.66
CA PRO A 133 6.53 0.07 -22.09
C PRO A 133 5.11 -0.39 -22.46
N GLY A 134 4.45 0.35 -23.34
CA GLY A 134 3.11 0.06 -23.87
C GLY A 134 1.95 0.51 -22.98
N LEU A 135 2.19 1.06 -21.79
CA LEU A 135 1.12 1.64 -20.97
C LEU A 135 0.79 3.09 -21.33
N GLU A 136 1.68 3.80 -22.02
CA GLU A 136 1.49 5.20 -22.44
C GLU A 136 0.24 5.35 -23.30
N ASP A 137 0.09 4.50 -24.32
CA ASP A 137 -1.05 4.54 -25.25
C ASP A 137 -2.37 4.18 -24.55
N ILE A 138 -2.33 3.20 -23.62
CA ILE A 138 -3.51 2.72 -22.89
C ILE A 138 -4.00 3.75 -21.86
N MET A 139 -3.08 4.55 -21.32
CA MET A 139 -3.34 5.52 -20.27
C MET A 139 -3.43 6.96 -20.76
N THR A 140 -3.59 7.19 -22.06
CA THR A 140 -3.76 8.55 -22.60
C THR A 140 -4.96 9.25 -21.96
N PRO A 141 -4.81 10.51 -21.50
CA PRO A 141 -5.93 11.28 -20.99
C PRO A 141 -7.00 11.46 -22.09
N PRO A 142 -8.29 11.41 -21.77
CA PRO A 142 -9.34 11.76 -22.71
C PRO A 142 -9.29 13.28 -23.01
N ASP A 143 -9.69 13.67 -24.23
CA ASP A 143 -9.80 15.09 -24.62
C ASP A 143 -10.84 15.84 -23.77
N ALA A 144 -11.85 15.13 -23.26
CA ALA A 144 -12.88 15.66 -22.38
C ALA A 144 -13.53 14.55 -21.56
N GLY A 145 -14.15 14.92 -20.45
CA GLY A 145 -14.91 14.00 -19.59
C GLY A 145 -14.05 13.36 -18.48
N PHE A 146 -14.51 12.23 -17.96
CA PHE A 146 -13.90 11.58 -16.80
C PHE A 146 -12.64 10.79 -17.19
N ASP A 147 -11.51 11.11 -16.57
CA ASP A 147 -10.26 10.38 -16.77
C ASP A 147 -10.16 9.20 -15.80
N ASN A 148 -10.37 8.00 -16.31
CA ASN A 148 -10.28 6.76 -15.52
C ASN A 148 -8.88 6.47 -14.96
N TRP A 149 -7.84 7.09 -15.51
CA TRP A 149 -6.47 6.87 -15.09
C TRP A 149 -5.90 8.01 -14.24
N ASP A 150 -6.70 9.04 -13.96
CA ASP A 150 -6.26 10.14 -13.09
C ASP A 150 -5.89 9.58 -11.69
N PRO A 151 -4.67 9.84 -11.20
CA PRO A 151 -4.24 9.43 -9.86
C PRO A 151 -5.14 9.96 -8.73
N ALA A 152 -5.79 11.10 -8.93
CA ALA A 152 -6.72 11.69 -7.96
C ALA A 152 -7.89 10.75 -7.62
N ASN A 153 -8.27 9.84 -8.53
CA ASN A 153 -9.34 8.87 -8.28
C ASN A 153 -9.01 7.86 -7.16
N VAL A 154 -7.74 7.70 -6.81
CA VAL A 154 -7.31 6.77 -5.74
C VAL A 154 -7.47 7.38 -4.35
N ALA A 155 -7.31 8.70 -4.23
CA ALA A 155 -7.27 9.40 -2.96
C ALA A 155 -8.56 9.23 -2.10
N PRO A 156 -9.79 9.26 -2.65
CA PRO A 156 -11.00 9.06 -1.86
C PRO A 156 -11.06 7.72 -1.12
N LEU A 157 -10.60 6.62 -1.76
CA LEU A 157 -10.55 5.32 -1.09
C LEU A 157 -9.52 5.32 0.04
N VAL A 158 -8.34 5.89 -0.18
CA VAL A 158 -7.30 6.00 0.86
C VAL A 158 -7.83 6.81 2.05
N ALA A 159 -8.49 7.94 1.79
CA ALA A 159 -9.10 8.77 2.83
C ALA A 159 -10.16 7.99 3.61
N TYR A 160 -11.05 7.27 2.92
CA TYR A 160 -12.08 6.44 3.55
C TYR A 160 -11.49 5.31 4.42
N LEU A 161 -10.48 4.60 3.92
CA LEU A 161 -9.79 3.56 4.69
C LEU A 161 -8.97 4.11 5.87
N SER A 162 -8.79 5.42 5.94
CA SER A 162 -8.07 6.13 7.00
C SER A 162 -9.01 6.75 8.05
N THR A 163 -10.33 6.62 7.90
CA THR A 163 -11.30 7.16 8.89
C THR A 163 -11.33 6.31 10.16
N PRO A 164 -11.61 6.93 11.32
CA PRO A 164 -11.66 6.21 12.60
C PRO A 164 -12.72 5.10 12.66
N ASP A 165 -13.77 5.24 11.88
CA ASP A 165 -14.91 4.32 11.78
C ASP A 165 -14.86 3.40 10.57
N CYS A 166 -13.69 3.25 9.93
CA CYS A 166 -13.48 2.31 8.81
C CYS A 166 -13.93 0.89 9.21
N PRO A 167 -14.94 0.32 8.51
CA PRO A 167 -15.49 -0.98 8.89
C PRO A 167 -14.67 -2.17 8.38
N PHE A 168 -13.62 -1.90 7.59
CA PHE A 168 -12.82 -2.93 6.94
C PHE A 168 -11.49 -3.14 7.67
N SER A 169 -11.08 -4.41 7.81
CA SER A 169 -9.76 -4.79 8.29
C SER A 169 -9.32 -6.12 7.69
N GLY A 170 -8.11 -6.17 7.16
CA GLY A 170 -7.57 -7.33 6.47
C GLY A 170 -7.96 -7.44 4.99
N GLU A 171 -8.59 -6.40 4.45
CA GLU A 171 -9.11 -6.40 3.09
C GLU A 171 -8.11 -5.85 2.08
N THR A 172 -8.24 -6.31 0.84
CA THR A 172 -7.52 -5.77 -0.31
C THR A 172 -8.51 -5.22 -1.34
N PHE A 173 -8.32 -3.97 -1.73
CA PHE A 173 -9.18 -3.28 -2.69
C PHE A 173 -8.43 -2.95 -3.97
N TYR A 174 -8.94 -3.42 -5.11
CA TYR A 174 -8.57 -2.85 -6.40
C TYR A 174 -9.31 -1.54 -6.61
N ILE A 175 -8.62 -0.50 -7.08
CA ILE A 175 -9.23 0.78 -7.42
C ILE A 175 -8.68 1.31 -8.75
N LYS A 176 -9.59 1.72 -9.64
CA LYS A 176 -9.28 2.39 -10.89
C LYS A 176 -10.45 3.29 -11.29
N GLY A 177 -10.18 4.57 -11.53
CA GLY A 177 -11.23 5.53 -11.85
C GLY A 177 -12.32 5.55 -10.78
N GLY A 178 -13.59 5.44 -11.19
CA GLY A 178 -14.74 5.36 -10.29
C GLY A 178 -15.07 3.95 -9.78
N VAL A 179 -14.22 2.94 -10.02
CA VAL A 179 -14.51 1.54 -9.70
C VAL A 179 -13.64 1.07 -8.55
N VAL A 180 -14.29 0.57 -7.48
CA VAL A 180 -13.63 -0.12 -6.37
C VAL A 180 -14.14 -1.56 -6.33
N LYS A 181 -13.22 -2.52 -6.27
CA LYS A 181 -13.53 -3.96 -6.12
C LYS A 181 -12.80 -4.50 -4.90
N ARG A 182 -13.52 -5.17 -4.02
CA ARG A 182 -12.93 -5.91 -2.92
C ARG A 182 -12.39 -7.24 -3.46
N GLY A 183 -11.11 -7.51 -3.19
CA GLY A 183 -10.48 -8.78 -3.49
C GLY A 183 -10.79 -9.81 -2.40
N THR A 184 -11.19 -11.01 -2.79
CA THR A 184 -11.13 -12.18 -1.93
C THR A 184 -9.69 -12.69 -1.90
N SER A 185 -9.24 -13.20 -0.75
CA SER A 185 -7.92 -13.84 -0.65
C SER A 185 -7.90 -15.13 -1.49
N TRP A 186 -6.70 -15.63 -1.72
CA TRP A 186 -6.37 -16.82 -2.52
C TRP A 186 -7.36 -17.99 -2.30
N GLU A 187 -8.41 -18.03 -3.09
CA GLU A 187 -9.32 -19.17 -3.26
C GLU A 187 -9.16 -19.74 -4.67
#